data_4be505fe6d832262c422b27b9edcdb84
#
_entry.id   4be505fe6d832262c422b27b9edcdb84
#
_cell.length_a   1.000
_cell.length_b   1.000
_cell.length_c   1.000
_cell.angle_alpha   90.00
_cell.angle_beta   90.00
_cell.angle_gamma   90.00
#
_symmetry.space_group_name_H-M   'P 1'
#
loop_
_entity.id
_entity.type
_entity.pdbx_description
1 polymer ?
#
loop_
_entity_poly.entity_id
_entity_poly.type
_entity_poly.pdbx_seq_one_letter_code
_entity_poly.pdbx_strand_id
1 'polypeptide(L)'
;MINKALLKSEADKIGVILDETALSRLDEYAEMLVETNKTLNLTAITDPDEIVYKHFVDSLSLLTCVELKENAKVIDVGTGAGFPGVVLLIARPDLKITLLDGTNKRLVFISNVLEKIGLDAEIVHMRAELAGRDPYFREKYDLVTARAVANLNTLSEYCMPFVKVGGVFAPMKSAKTDEEVTAAKGAINRLGGKINEIKELNIENCGERYVIITKKI
;
A
#
# COMPACT_ATOMS: atom_id res chain seq x y z
N MET A 1 13.86 -10.69 -13.86
CA MET A 1 14.35 -11.40 -12.69
C MET A 1 13.25 -12.21 -11.98
N ILE A 2 12.03 -11.69 -11.81
CA ILE A 2 10.88 -12.47 -11.34
C ILE A 2 10.29 -13.32 -12.47
N ASN A 3 9.52 -14.34 -12.11
CA ASN A 3 8.73 -15.11 -13.06
C ASN A 3 7.46 -14.31 -13.46
N LYS A 4 7.51 -13.59 -14.58
CA LYS A 4 6.37 -12.78 -15.09
C LYS A 4 5.13 -13.62 -15.36
N ALA A 5 5.28 -14.88 -15.81
CA ALA A 5 4.13 -15.76 -16.06
C ALA A 5 3.44 -16.14 -14.73
N LEU A 6 4.23 -16.39 -13.69
CA LEU A 6 3.71 -16.61 -12.33
C LEU A 6 2.96 -15.36 -11.85
N LEU A 7 3.59 -14.18 -11.91
CA LEU A 7 2.98 -12.93 -11.48
C LEU A 7 1.65 -12.67 -12.19
N LYS A 8 1.62 -12.86 -13.51
CA LYS A 8 0.40 -12.69 -14.30
C LYS A 8 -0.70 -13.67 -13.87
N SER A 9 -0.35 -14.95 -13.73
CA SER A 9 -1.29 -15.98 -13.28
C SER A 9 -1.88 -15.68 -11.91
N GLU A 10 -1.06 -15.26 -10.95
CA GLU A 10 -1.50 -14.95 -9.60
C GLU A 10 -2.33 -13.66 -9.53
N ALA A 11 -1.98 -12.64 -10.32
CA ALA A 11 -2.78 -11.43 -10.46
C ALA A 11 -4.17 -11.74 -11.08
N ASP A 12 -4.21 -12.56 -12.13
CA ASP A 12 -5.46 -13.00 -12.77
C ASP A 12 -6.36 -13.77 -11.77
N LYS A 13 -5.80 -14.63 -10.92
CA LYS A 13 -6.55 -15.37 -9.89
C LYS A 13 -7.28 -14.44 -8.90
N ILE A 14 -6.68 -13.31 -8.57
CA ILE A 14 -7.31 -12.30 -7.70
C ILE A 14 -8.15 -11.28 -8.47
N GLY A 15 -8.29 -11.42 -9.79
CA GLY A 15 -9.10 -10.53 -10.63
C GLY A 15 -8.42 -9.22 -11.02
N VAL A 16 -7.08 -9.13 -10.93
CA VAL A 16 -6.30 -7.97 -11.37
C VAL A 16 -5.58 -8.30 -12.68
N ILE A 17 -5.90 -7.55 -13.73
CA ILE A 17 -5.30 -7.74 -15.05
C ILE A 17 -4.06 -6.85 -15.17
N LEU A 18 -2.92 -7.46 -15.47
CA LEU A 18 -1.66 -6.76 -15.74
C LEU A 18 -1.29 -6.90 -17.22
N ASP A 19 -1.04 -5.78 -17.89
CA ASP A 19 -0.47 -5.77 -19.23
C ASP A 19 1.05 -6.04 -19.23
N GLU A 20 1.63 -6.23 -20.40
CA GLU A 20 3.06 -6.50 -20.54
C GLU A 20 3.94 -5.34 -20.03
N THR A 21 3.43 -4.10 -20.06
CA THR A 21 4.12 -2.93 -19.55
C THR A 21 4.18 -2.98 -18.02
N ALA A 22 3.06 -3.29 -17.36
CA ALA A 22 2.99 -3.44 -15.90
C ALA A 22 3.88 -4.61 -15.43
N LEU A 23 3.86 -5.75 -16.14
CA LEU A 23 4.71 -6.90 -15.82
C LEU A 23 6.20 -6.55 -15.94
N SER A 24 6.59 -5.79 -16.98
CA SER A 24 7.98 -5.36 -17.16
C SER A 24 8.42 -4.37 -16.09
N ARG A 25 7.57 -3.42 -15.71
CA ARG A 25 7.84 -2.46 -14.64
C ARG A 25 7.99 -3.15 -13.27
N LEU A 26 7.16 -4.14 -12.96
CA LEU A 26 7.26 -4.92 -11.73
C LEU A 26 8.55 -5.76 -11.68
N ASP A 27 8.99 -6.30 -12.83
CA ASP A 27 10.27 -7.02 -12.92
C ASP A 27 11.46 -6.09 -12.68
N GLU A 28 11.51 -4.93 -13.33
CA GLU A 28 12.54 -3.91 -13.10
C GLU A 28 12.56 -3.43 -11.65
N TYR A 29 11.39 -3.22 -11.06
CA TYR A 29 11.26 -2.86 -9.64
C TYR A 29 11.84 -3.96 -8.72
N ALA A 30 11.53 -5.21 -8.98
CA ALA A 30 12.07 -6.34 -8.22
C ALA A 30 13.59 -6.43 -8.30
N GLU A 31 14.18 -6.23 -9.49
CA GLU A 31 15.64 -6.20 -9.68
C GLU A 31 16.28 -5.09 -8.84
N MET A 32 15.75 -3.88 -8.91
CA MET A 32 16.25 -2.75 -8.13
C MET A 32 16.08 -2.98 -6.62
N LEU A 33 14.96 -3.58 -6.19
CA LEU A 33 14.70 -3.90 -4.79
C LEU A 33 15.77 -4.85 -4.25
N VAL A 34 16.03 -5.96 -4.94
CA VAL A 34 17.00 -6.97 -4.50
C VAL A 34 18.41 -6.40 -4.50
N GLU A 35 18.79 -5.64 -5.52
CA GLU A 35 20.13 -5.03 -5.60
C GLU A 35 20.34 -4.01 -4.48
N THR A 36 19.39 -3.09 -4.30
CA THR A 36 19.49 -2.06 -3.27
C THR A 36 19.39 -2.65 -1.86
N ASN A 37 18.65 -3.74 -1.70
CA ASN A 37 18.49 -4.42 -0.41
C ASN A 37 19.81 -4.95 0.17
N LYS A 38 20.80 -5.22 -0.67
CA LYS A 38 22.17 -5.62 -0.22
C LYS A 38 22.82 -4.57 0.69
N THR A 39 22.40 -3.31 0.59
CA THR A 39 22.99 -2.18 1.31
C THR A 39 22.04 -1.46 2.25
N LEU A 40 20.72 -1.44 1.96
CA LEU A 40 19.76 -0.61 2.68
C LEU A 40 18.78 -1.39 3.59
N ASN A 41 18.79 -2.71 3.59
CA ASN A 41 17.85 -3.55 4.35
C ASN A 41 16.38 -3.07 4.17
N LEU A 42 15.93 -2.98 2.92
CA LEU A 42 14.58 -2.53 2.57
C LEU A 42 13.51 -3.57 2.91
N THR A 43 13.84 -4.86 2.76
CA THR A 43 12.96 -5.99 2.98
C THR A 43 13.73 -7.22 3.43
N ALA A 44 13.06 -8.11 4.17
CA ALA A 44 13.60 -9.45 4.48
C ALA A 44 13.35 -10.46 3.35
N ILE A 45 12.52 -10.11 2.37
CA ILE A 45 12.09 -10.98 1.27
C ILE A 45 12.93 -10.64 0.04
N THR A 46 13.75 -11.59 -0.41
CA THR A 46 14.66 -11.42 -1.57
C THR A 46 14.53 -12.53 -2.60
N ASP A 47 13.83 -13.60 -2.27
CA ASP A 47 13.50 -14.66 -3.23
C ASP A 47 12.51 -14.15 -4.27
N PRO A 48 12.76 -14.38 -5.58
CA PRO A 48 11.93 -13.84 -6.65
C PRO A 48 10.46 -14.27 -6.60
N ASP A 49 10.18 -15.52 -6.26
CA ASP A 49 8.81 -16.02 -6.18
C ASP A 49 8.11 -15.50 -4.92
N GLU A 50 8.84 -15.38 -3.80
CA GLU A 50 8.31 -14.73 -2.60
C GLU A 50 8.00 -13.24 -2.82
N ILE A 51 8.80 -12.52 -3.62
CA ILE A 51 8.51 -11.12 -4.02
C ILE A 51 7.20 -11.07 -4.80
N VAL A 52 6.98 -12.00 -5.74
CA VAL A 52 5.70 -12.08 -6.47
C VAL A 52 4.53 -12.22 -5.51
N TYR A 53 4.54 -13.21 -4.63
CA TYR A 53 3.42 -13.47 -3.73
C TYR A 53 3.27 -12.41 -2.64
N LYS A 54 4.32 -12.21 -1.84
CA LYS A 54 4.27 -11.46 -0.58
C LYS A 54 4.42 -9.95 -0.73
N HIS A 55 4.87 -9.49 -1.90
CA HIS A 55 4.97 -8.06 -2.18
C HIS A 55 3.99 -7.64 -3.27
N PHE A 56 4.05 -8.24 -4.47
CA PHE A 56 3.27 -7.74 -5.60
C PHE A 56 1.81 -8.16 -5.52
N VAL A 57 1.52 -9.46 -5.47
CA VAL A 57 0.12 -9.96 -5.42
C VAL A 57 -0.58 -9.50 -4.14
N ASP A 58 0.11 -9.52 -3.00
CA ASP A 58 -0.39 -8.96 -1.74
C ASP A 58 -0.79 -7.48 -1.93
N SER A 59 0.07 -6.65 -2.51
CA SER A 59 -0.24 -5.23 -2.76
C SER A 59 -1.38 -5.03 -3.76
N LEU A 60 -1.40 -5.80 -4.85
CA LEU A 60 -2.45 -5.75 -5.88
C LEU A 60 -3.82 -6.13 -5.34
N SER A 61 -3.88 -7.02 -4.35
CA SER A 61 -5.14 -7.46 -3.73
C SER A 61 -5.94 -6.31 -3.13
N LEU A 62 -5.31 -5.21 -2.76
CA LEU A 62 -6.01 -4.01 -2.27
C LEU A 62 -6.97 -3.44 -3.32
N LEU A 63 -6.64 -3.55 -4.63
CA LEU A 63 -7.51 -3.09 -5.72
C LEU A 63 -8.83 -3.86 -5.81
N THR A 64 -8.88 -5.08 -5.28
CA THR A 64 -10.09 -5.90 -5.24
C THR A 64 -10.94 -5.62 -3.99
N CYS A 65 -10.38 -4.90 -3.05
CA CYS A 65 -11.04 -4.57 -1.79
C CYS A 65 -11.76 -3.22 -1.83
N VAL A 66 -11.28 -2.28 -2.64
CA VAL A 66 -11.77 -0.90 -2.67
C VAL A 66 -12.00 -0.47 -4.11
N GLU A 67 -13.19 0.02 -4.39
CA GLU A 67 -13.49 0.62 -5.69
C GLU A 67 -12.88 2.01 -5.78
N LEU A 68 -11.98 2.22 -6.74
CA LEU A 68 -11.31 3.49 -7.00
C LEU A 68 -11.74 4.06 -8.35
N LYS A 69 -12.23 5.30 -8.32
CA LYS A 69 -12.52 6.07 -9.52
C LYS A 69 -11.22 6.39 -10.26
N GLU A 70 -11.35 6.72 -11.53
CA GLU A 70 -10.24 7.25 -12.31
C GLU A 70 -9.68 8.53 -11.64
N ASN A 71 -8.35 8.68 -11.65
CA ASN A 71 -7.63 9.78 -10.99
C ASN A 71 -7.87 9.90 -9.48
N ALA A 72 -8.31 8.84 -8.79
CA ALA A 72 -8.48 8.86 -7.36
C ALA A 72 -7.15 9.20 -6.65
N LYS A 73 -7.25 10.02 -5.60
CA LYS A 73 -6.10 10.38 -4.76
C LYS A 73 -5.86 9.30 -3.70
N VAL A 74 -4.67 8.72 -3.72
CA VAL A 74 -4.27 7.66 -2.80
C VAL A 74 -3.03 8.09 -2.03
N ILE A 75 -2.98 7.84 -0.72
CA ILE A 75 -1.75 7.97 0.05
C ILE A 75 -1.38 6.64 0.69
N ASP A 76 -0.12 6.26 0.54
CA ASP A 76 0.49 5.12 1.21
C ASP A 76 1.35 5.62 2.38
N VAL A 77 0.88 5.37 3.60
CA VAL A 77 1.47 5.90 4.83
C VAL A 77 2.47 4.91 5.41
N GLY A 78 3.73 5.34 5.49
CA GLY A 78 4.84 4.45 5.84
C GLY A 78 5.16 3.48 4.71
N THR A 79 5.24 4.01 3.50
CA THR A 79 5.35 3.22 2.26
C THR A 79 6.57 2.28 2.23
N GLY A 80 7.58 2.51 3.04
CA GLY A 80 8.76 1.67 3.13
C GLY A 80 9.53 1.60 1.82
N ALA A 81 9.62 0.40 1.26
CA ALA A 81 10.21 0.19 -0.06
C ALA A 81 9.22 0.45 -1.21
N GLY A 82 8.02 1.02 -0.95
CA GLY A 82 7.02 1.34 -1.96
C GLY A 82 5.81 0.39 -1.97
N PHE A 83 5.54 -0.31 -0.89
CA PHE A 83 4.45 -1.28 -0.79
C PHE A 83 3.35 -0.82 0.16
N PRO A 84 2.08 -0.76 -0.29
CA PRO A 84 1.60 -1.16 -1.62
C PRO A 84 1.71 -0.07 -2.70
N GLY A 85 2.04 1.19 -2.37
CA GLY A 85 1.83 2.37 -3.20
C GLY A 85 2.41 2.30 -4.62
N VAL A 86 3.68 1.90 -4.79
CA VAL A 86 4.32 1.81 -6.12
C VAL A 86 3.67 0.70 -6.96
N VAL A 87 3.31 -0.42 -6.34
CA VAL A 87 2.64 -1.53 -7.05
C VAL A 87 1.26 -1.12 -7.55
N LEU A 88 0.50 -0.38 -6.73
CA LEU A 88 -0.80 0.18 -7.12
C LEU A 88 -0.65 1.14 -8.31
N LEU A 89 0.38 1.99 -8.30
CA LEU A 89 0.65 2.93 -9.37
C LEU A 89 1.02 2.22 -10.68
N ILE A 90 1.78 1.14 -10.61
CA ILE A 90 2.14 0.34 -11.79
C ILE A 90 0.89 -0.29 -12.41
N ALA A 91 0.00 -0.85 -11.59
CA ALA A 91 -1.23 -1.50 -12.06
C ALA A 91 -2.31 -0.50 -12.49
N ARG A 92 -2.33 0.71 -11.91
CA ARG A 92 -3.29 1.78 -12.16
C ARG A 92 -2.57 3.13 -12.29
N PRO A 93 -1.96 3.39 -13.47
CA PRO A 93 -1.17 4.61 -13.72
C PRO A 93 -2.01 5.92 -13.70
N ASP A 94 -3.33 5.79 -13.73
CA ASP A 94 -4.26 6.91 -13.60
C ASP A 94 -4.34 7.46 -12.16
N LEU A 95 -3.97 6.66 -11.14
CA LEU A 95 -4.07 7.09 -9.75
C LEU A 95 -3.09 8.21 -9.41
N LYS A 96 -3.52 9.12 -8.55
CA LYS A 96 -2.68 10.20 -7.98
C LYS A 96 -2.12 9.73 -6.66
N ILE A 97 -0.93 9.14 -6.69
CA ILE A 97 -0.33 8.49 -5.52
C ILE A 97 0.63 9.41 -4.78
N THR A 98 0.48 9.52 -3.47
CA THR A 98 1.42 10.12 -2.53
C THR A 98 2.07 9.01 -1.71
N LEU A 99 3.40 8.97 -1.70
CA LEU A 99 4.23 7.99 -0.99
C LEU A 99 4.88 8.69 0.20
N LEU A 100 4.39 8.43 1.42
CA LEU A 100 4.83 9.07 2.65
C LEU A 100 5.68 8.11 3.48
N ASP A 101 6.89 8.52 3.87
CA ASP A 101 7.73 7.78 4.83
C ASP A 101 8.57 8.74 5.67
N GLY A 102 8.85 8.36 6.92
CA GLY A 102 9.75 9.09 7.81
C GLY A 102 11.24 8.85 7.54
N THR A 103 11.59 7.98 6.59
CA THR A 103 12.96 7.54 6.31
C THR A 103 13.40 7.93 4.90
N ASN A 104 14.17 9.00 4.80
CA ASN A 104 14.59 9.55 3.49
C ASN A 104 15.28 8.53 2.58
N LYS A 105 16.11 7.63 3.11
CA LYS A 105 16.82 6.62 2.31
C LYS A 105 15.87 5.70 1.52
N ARG A 106 14.71 5.38 2.10
CA ARG A 106 13.66 4.58 1.44
C ARG A 106 13.02 5.38 0.30
N LEU A 107 12.76 6.65 0.53
CA LEU A 107 12.16 7.54 -0.47
C LEU A 107 13.11 7.80 -1.65
N VAL A 108 14.42 7.91 -1.41
CA VAL A 108 15.43 7.98 -2.48
C VAL A 108 15.39 6.70 -3.34
N PHE A 109 15.30 5.53 -2.72
CA PHE A 109 15.13 4.28 -3.45
C PHE A 109 13.88 4.31 -4.33
N ILE A 110 12.72 4.72 -3.76
CA ILE A 110 11.46 4.82 -4.50
C ILE A 110 11.57 5.81 -5.66
N SER A 111 12.20 6.97 -5.46
CA SER A 111 12.45 7.96 -6.53
C SER A 111 13.21 7.35 -7.70
N ASN A 112 14.27 6.61 -7.42
CA ASN A 112 15.05 5.92 -8.45
C ASN A 112 14.24 4.84 -9.18
N VAL A 113 13.40 4.11 -8.45
CA VAL A 113 12.48 3.12 -9.05
C VAL A 113 11.51 3.81 -10.01
N LEU A 114 10.84 4.87 -9.55
CA LEU A 114 9.85 5.60 -10.36
C LEU A 114 10.47 6.19 -11.62
N GLU A 115 11.66 6.80 -11.51
CA GLU A 115 12.44 7.29 -12.67
C GLU A 115 12.73 6.15 -13.66
N LYS A 116 13.22 5.01 -13.17
CA LYS A 116 13.57 3.84 -13.98
C LYS A 116 12.38 3.28 -14.75
N ILE A 117 11.22 3.15 -14.10
CA ILE A 117 10.02 2.58 -14.70
C ILE A 117 9.15 3.60 -15.46
N GLY A 118 9.56 4.88 -15.48
CA GLY A 118 8.86 5.95 -16.20
C GLY A 118 7.48 6.25 -15.65
N LEU A 119 7.34 6.30 -14.31
CA LEU A 119 6.13 6.72 -13.60
C LEU A 119 6.44 7.86 -12.64
N ASP A 120 5.41 8.61 -12.25
CA ASP A 120 5.53 9.75 -11.33
C ASP A 120 4.55 9.61 -10.16
N ALA A 121 5.02 10.00 -8.97
CA ALA A 121 4.22 10.05 -7.76
C ALA A 121 4.74 11.16 -6.83
N GLU A 122 3.88 11.68 -5.99
CA GLU A 122 4.29 12.61 -4.94
C GLU A 122 5.05 11.87 -3.84
N ILE A 123 6.33 12.21 -3.63
CA ILE A 123 7.18 11.61 -2.59
C ILE A 123 7.30 12.59 -1.42
N VAL A 124 6.92 12.16 -0.21
CA VAL A 124 6.87 13.02 0.96
C VAL A 124 7.72 12.44 2.10
N HIS A 125 8.82 13.14 2.43
CA HIS A 125 9.64 12.82 3.61
C HIS A 125 9.10 13.56 4.83
N MET A 126 8.22 12.90 5.57
CA MET A 126 7.61 13.45 6.77
C MET A 126 7.11 12.34 7.69
N ARG A 127 7.02 12.61 8.99
CA ARG A 127 6.29 11.72 9.90
C ARG A 127 4.80 11.87 9.69
N ALA A 128 4.06 10.75 9.75
CA ALA A 128 2.62 10.71 9.52
C ALA A 128 1.85 11.65 10.45
N GLU A 129 2.26 11.75 11.71
CA GLU A 129 1.65 12.62 12.74
C GLU A 129 1.77 14.11 12.41
N LEU A 130 2.83 14.50 11.72
CA LEU A 130 3.04 15.87 11.26
C LEU A 130 2.27 16.14 9.98
N ALA A 131 2.40 15.24 8.99
CA ALA A 131 1.69 15.35 7.72
C ALA A 131 0.17 15.35 7.89
N GLY A 132 -0.38 14.54 8.82
CA GLY A 132 -1.81 14.50 9.13
C GLY A 132 -2.37 15.80 9.74
N ARG A 133 -1.51 16.70 10.20
CA ARG A 133 -1.89 18.06 10.69
C ARG A 133 -1.76 19.13 9.62
N ASP A 134 -0.98 18.85 8.56
CA ASP A 134 -0.77 19.79 7.46
C ASP A 134 -2.06 19.89 6.60
N PRO A 135 -2.62 21.11 6.41
CA PRO A 135 -3.79 21.31 5.56
C PRO A 135 -3.61 20.86 4.11
N TYR A 136 -2.37 20.73 3.64
CA TYR A 136 -2.07 20.24 2.30
C TYR A 136 -2.47 18.78 2.13
N PHE A 137 -2.24 17.94 3.15
CA PHE A 137 -2.51 16.50 3.11
C PHE A 137 -3.81 16.11 3.81
N ARG A 138 -4.22 16.88 4.82
CA ARG A 138 -5.36 16.54 5.67
C ARG A 138 -6.66 16.48 4.88
N GLU A 139 -7.40 15.37 5.01
CA GLU A 139 -8.73 15.14 4.39
C GLU A 139 -8.74 15.32 2.86
N LYS A 140 -7.69 14.88 2.18
CA LYS A 140 -7.54 15.03 0.72
C LYS A 140 -7.68 13.75 -0.07
N TYR A 141 -7.57 12.57 0.56
CA TYR A 141 -7.41 11.31 -0.13
C TYR A 141 -8.68 10.48 -0.17
N ASP A 142 -8.94 9.88 -1.33
CA ASP A 142 -10.03 8.93 -1.58
C ASP A 142 -9.74 7.60 -0.87
N LEU A 143 -8.48 7.16 -0.96
CA LEU A 143 -7.95 5.99 -0.27
C LEU A 143 -6.71 6.35 0.53
N VAL A 144 -6.68 5.91 1.77
CA VAL A 144 -5.51 5.89 2.63
C VAL A 144 -5.17 4.45 2.94
N THR A 145 -3.95 4.03 2.67
CA THR A 145 -3.48 2.68 2.96
C THR A 145 -2.19 2.70 3.76
N ALA A 146 -1.88 1.60 4.39
CA ALA A 146 -0.62 1.35 5.07
C ALA A 146 -0.42 -0.16 5.23
N ARG A 147 0.84 -0.61 5.21
CA ARG A 147 1.22 -2.00 5.42
C ARG A 147 2.38 -2.10 6.41
N ALA A 148 2.25 -2.98 7.42
CA ALA A 148 3.32 -3.29 8.38
C ALA A 148 3.90 -2.10 9.17
N VAL A 149 3.08 -1.07 9.46
CA VAL A 149 3.54 0.16 10.15
C VAL A 149 3.33 0.07 11.66
N ALA A 150 2.11 -0.25 12.12
CA ALA A 150 1.74 -0.26 13.53
C ALA A 150 0.50 -1.15 13.79
N ASN A 151 0.13 -1.33 15.06
CA ASN A 151 -1.18 -1.89 15.38
C ASN A 151 -2.31 -0.95 14.91
N LEU A 152 -3.52 -1.51 14.73
CA LEU A 152 -4.64 -0.81 14.11
C LEU A 152 -5.06 0.46 14.86
N ASN A 153 -4.98 0.47 16.19
CA ASN A 153 -5.33 1.64 16.99
C ASN A 153 -4.43 2.83 16.64
N THR A 154 -3.11 2.66 16.79
CA THR A 154 -2.11 3.68 16.46
C THR A 154 -2.13 4.04 14.98
N LEU A 155 -2.29 3.02 14.11
CA LEU A 155 -2.34 3.22 12.66
C LEU A 155 -3.54 4.08 12.26
N SER A 156 -4.68 3.92 12.94
CA SER A 156 -5.85 4.76 12.72
C SER A 156 -5.58 6.23 13.04
N GLU A 157 -4.84 6.52 14.12
CA GLU A 157 -4.45 7.89 14.47
C GLU A 157 -3.53 8.51 13.41
N TYR A 158 -2.64 7.72 12.80
CA TYR A 158 -1.76 8.19 11.74
C TYR A 158 -2.47 8.40 10.41
N CYS A 159 -3.42 7.53 10.05
CA CYS A 159 -3.98 7.45 8.71
C CYS A 159 -5.32 8.18 8.55
N MET A 160 -6.22 8.11 9.54
CA MET A 160 -7.54 8.73 9.45
C MET A 160 -7.54 10.24 9.17
N PRO A 161 -6.55 11.04 9.63
CA PRO A 161 -6.46 12.46 9.29
C PRO A 161 -6.36 12.75 7.79
N PHE A 162 -5.81 11.85 6.99
CA PHE A 162 -5.66 12.01 5.54
C PHE A 162 -6.94 11.70 4.76
N VAL A 163 -7.81 10.84 5.33
CA VAL A 163 -9.02 10.37 4.65
C VAL A 163 -10.01 11.53 4.50
N LYS A 164 -10.46 11.82 3.28
CA LYS A 164 -11.54 12.78 3.07
C LYS A 164 -12.89 12.24 3.53
N VAL A 165 -13.86 13.08 3.82
CA VAL A 165 -15.24 12.64 4.11
C VAL A 165 -15.77 11.82 2.92
N GLY A 166 -16.30 10.64 3.23
CA GLY A 166 -16.73 9.65 2.22
C GLY A 166 -15.59 8.79 1.65
N GLY A 167 -14.33 9.11 1.95
CA GLY A 167 -13.15 8.30 1.58
C GLY A 167 -12.97 7.07 2.48
N VAL A 168 -11.95 6.28 2.16
CA VAL A 168 -11.69 4.98 2.79
C VAL A 168 -10.28 4.92 3.37
N PHE A 169 -10.16 4.41 4.58
CA PHE A 169 -8.92 3.91 5.16
C PHE A 169 -8.92 2.39 5.06
N ALA A 170 -7.91 1.82 4.39
CA ALA A 170 -7.81 0.40 4.12
C ALA A 170 -6.40 -0.13 4.45
N PRO A 171 -6.08 -0.32 5.73
CA PRO A 171 -4.82 -0.94 6.15
C PRO A 171 -4.78 -2.42 5.77
N MET A 172 -3.59 -2.87 5.34
CA MET A 172 -3.29 -4.27 5.04
C MET A 172 -2.62 -4.94 6.25
N LYS A 173 -3.17 -6.06 6.69
CA LYS A 173 -2.73 -6.80 7.88
C LYS A 173 -2.42 -8.25 7.56
N SER A 174 -1.37 -8.81 8.18
CA SER A 174 -0.96 -10.20 8.03
C SER A 174 -1.68 -11.17 8.98
N ALA A 175 -2.36 -10.65 9.98
CA ALA A 175 -3.19 -11.43 10.89
C ALA A 175 -4.38 -10.57 11.33
N LYS A 176 -5.51 -11.22 11.57
CA LYS A 176 -6.67 -10.62 12.20
C LYS A 176 -6.70 -11.03 13.66
N THR A 177 -6.73 -10.07 14.55
CA THR A 177 -7.12 -10.30 15.92
C THR A 177 -8.38 -9.51 16.20
N ASP A 178 -9.45 -10.17 16.66
CA ASP A 178 -10.69 -9.48 17.03
C ASP A 178 -10.45 -8.49 18.18
N GLU A 179 -9.44 -8.75 19.00
CA GLU A 179 -8.98 -7.87 20.06
C GLU A 179 -8.39 -6.57 19.48
N GLU A 180 -7.54 -6.64 18.46
CA GLU A 180 -6.96 -5.47 17.80
C GLU A 180 -8.03 -4.59 17.16
N VAL A 181 -9.00 -5.22 16.47
CA VAL A 181 -10.14 -4.53 15.86
C VAL A 181 -11.01 -3.88 16.92
N THR A 182 -11.30 -4.59 18.01
CA THR A 182 -12.12 -4.08 19.10
C THR A 182 -11.46 -2.89 19.79
N ALA A 183 -10.16 -2.98 20.06
CA ALA A 183 -9.38 -1.89 20.66
C ALA A 183 -9.35 -0.62 19.77
N ALA A 184 -9.32 -0.81 18.45
CA ALA A 184 -9.25 0.32 17.51
C ALA A 184 -10.60 1.01 17.26
N LYS A 185 -11.75 0.35 17.51
CA LYS A 185 -13.08 0.93 17.25
C LYS A 185 -13.28 2.30 17.88
N GLY A 186 -12.85 2.46 19.14
CA GLY A 186 -12.98 3.73 19.87
C GLY A 186 -12.19 4.87 19.22
N ALA A 187 -10.94 4.61 18.80
CA ALA A 187 -10.10 5.58 18.12
C ALA A 187 -10.67 5.92 16.73
N ILE A 188 -11.03 4.91 15.95
CA ILE A 188 -11.63 5.10 14.63
C ILE A 188 -12.89 5.97 14.70
N ASN A 189 -13.80 5.70 15.63
CA ASN A 189 -15.02 6.48 15.80
C ASN A 189 -14.72 7.95 16.18
N ARG A 190 -13.77 8.19 17.09
CA ARG A 190 -13.36 9.56 17.47
C ARG A 190 -12.75 10.34 16.31
N LEU A 191 -12.14 9.63 15.36
CA LEU A 191 -11.53 10.21 14.16
C LEU A 191 -12.53 10.34 12.99
N GLY A 192 -13.83 10.13 13.23
CA GLY A 192 -14.89 10.24 12.23
C GLY A 192 -14.94 9.05 11.28
N GLY A 193 -14.43 7.88 11.69
CA GLY A 193 -14.46 6.66 10.89
C GLY A 193 -15.47 5.64 11.39
N LYS A 194 -15.88 4.74 10.50
CA LYS A 194 -16.68 3.56 10.82
C LYS A 194 -16.10 2.37 10.07
N ILE A 195 -15.80 1.27 10.78
CA ILE A 195 -15.43 0.01 10.15
C ILE A 195 -16.66 -0.54 9.45
N ASN A 196 -16.57 -0.68 8.13
CA ASN A 196 -17.66 -1.22 7.30
C ASN A 196 -17.52 -2.72 7.11
N GLU A 197 -16.30 -3.18 6.85
CA GLU A 197 -16.03 -4.56 6.45
C GLU A 197 -14.59 -4.94 6.80
N ILE A 198 -14.36 -6.21 7.02
CA ILE A 198 -13.02 -6.81 7.10
C ILE A 198 -12.98 -7.89 6.05
N LYS A 199 -12.17 -7.67 5.01
CA LYS A 199 -12.00 -8.64 3.93
C LYS A 199 -10.83 -9.55 4.24
N GLU A 200 -11.10 -10.84 4.26
CA GLU A 200 -10.07 -11.87 4.25
C GLU A 200 -9.64 -12.13 2.81
N LEU A 201 -8.34 -12.23 2.60
CA LEU A 201 -7.73 -12.42 1.30
C LEU A 201 -7.02 -13.77 1.26
N ASN A 202 -7.44 -14.60 0.33
CA ASN A 202 -6.80 -15.89 0.05
C ASN A 202 -5.75 -15.71 -1.06
N ILE A 203 -4.51 -15.42 -0.65
CA ILE A 203 -3.38 -15.30 -1.56
C ILE A 203 -2.44 -16.48 -1.31
N GLU A 204 -2.20 -17.26 -2.36
CA GLU A 204 -1.32 -18.41 -2.29
C GLU A 204 0.07 -18.02 -1.74
N ASN A 205 0.66 -18.83 -0.89
CA ASN A 205 1.96 -18.61 -0.26
C ASN A 205 2.13 -17.30 0.56
N CYS A 206 1.03 -16.56 0.82
CA CYS A 206 1.08 -15.33 1.63
C CYS A 206 0.69 -15.52 3.10
N GLY A 207 0.09 -16.66 3.45
CA GLY A 207 -0.59 -16.85 4.72
C GLY A 207 -1.84 -15.95 4.84
N GLU A 208 -2.32 -15.79 6.05
CA GLU A 208 -3.51 -14.97 6.30
C GLU A 208 -3.26 -13.50 5.94
N ARG A 209 -4.21 -12.91 5.22
CA ARG A 209 -4.20 -11.49 4.83
C ARG A 209 -5.58 -10.90 5.05
N TYR A 210 -5.61 -9.68 5.58
CA TYR A 210 -6.84 -8.95 5.85
C TYR A 210 -6.72 -7.50 5.42
N VAL A 211 -7.80 -6.97 4.86
CA VAL A 211 -7.97 -5.54 4.62
C VAL A 211 -9.16 -5.04 5.42
N ILE A 212 -8.93 -4.05 6.29
CA ILE A 212 -9.96 -3.49 7.16
C ILE A 212 -10.51 -2.23 6.51
N ILE A 213 -11.71 -2.31 5.95
CA ILE A 213 -12.35 -1.21 5.24
C ILE A 213 -13.04 -0.28 6.24
N THR A 214 -12.47 0.89 6.43
CA THR A 214 -13.00 1.94 7.32
C THR A 214 -13.39 3.15 6.49
N LYS A 215 -14.66 3.54 6.53
CA LYS A 215 -15.19 4.72 5.82
C LYS A 215 -15.17 5.93 6.75
N LYS A 216 -14.74 7.08 6.24
CA LYS A 216 -14.86 8.37 6.95
C LYS A 216 -16.27 8.96 6.73
N ILE A 217 -16.94 9.35 7.80
CA ILE A 217 -18.30 9.88 7.83
C ILE A 217 -18.32 11.36 8.20
#